data_0552ff6d46b38d0a9f505e15b730b54d
#
_entry.id   0552ff6d46b38d0a9f505e15b730b54d
#
_cell.length_a   1.000
_cell.length_b   1.000
_cell.length_c   1.000
_cell.angle_alpha   90.00
_cell.angle_beta   90.00
_cell.angle_gamma   90.00
#
_symmetry.space_group_name_H-M   'P 1'
#
loop_
_entity.id
_entity.type
_entity.pdbx_description
1 polymer ?
#
loop_
_entity_poly.entity_id
_entity_poly.type
_entity_poly.pdbx_seq_one_letter_code
_entity_poly.pdbx_strand_id
1 'polypeptide(L)'
;MENKDFAERNVGLVRALVPRFLGRGIEYDDLFQAGCEGLIKAAAHFDPDRGYKFSTYAVPVILGEMRRLFREGGTVKVSRGLKELSIKAVRLSEQIETETGKAPSVSVLAEKLGV
;
A
#
# COMPACT_ATOMS: atom_id res chain seq x y z
N MET A 1 -15.08 -12.24 -10.60
CA MET A 1 -13.97 -12.68 -9.76
C MET A 1 -14.25 -12.31 -8.30
N GLU A 2 -13.99 -13.22 -7.41
CA GLU A 2 -14.18 -12.94 -6.01
C GLU A 2 -13.07 -12.05 -5.47
N ASN A 3 -13.43 -11.14 -4.57
CA ASN A 3 -12.48 -10.21 -3.97
C ASN A 3 -11.35 -10.92 -3.24
N LYS A 4 -11.65 -12.07 -2.63
CA LYS A 4 -10.65 -12.85 -1.93
C LYS A 4 -9.54 -13.35 -2.86
N ASP A 5 -9.92 -13.89 -4.02
CA ASP A 5 -8.93 -14.37 -4.98
C ASP A 5 -8.08 -13.24 -5.52
N PHE A 6 -8.69 -12.10 -5.75
CA PHE A 6 -7.99 -10.92 -6.23
C PHE A 6 -6.99 -10.45 -5.17
N ALA A 7 -7.38 -10.43 -3.91
CA ALA A 7 -6.49 -10.06 -2.82
C ALA A 7 -5.32 -11.03 -2.70
N GLU A 8 -5.59 -12.35 -2.78
CA GLU A 8 -4.53 -13.34 -2.68
C GLU A 8 -3.47 -13.17 -3.76
N ARG A 9 -3.88 -12.83 -4.98
CA ARG A 9 -2.93 -12.60 -6.07
C ARG A 9 -2.09 -11.34 -5.88
N ASN A 10 -2.52 -10.44 -5.01
CA ASN A 10 -1.83 -9.17 -4.79
C ASN A 10 -1.15 -9.07 -3.42
N VAL A 11 -1.01 -10.19 -2.71
CA VAL A 11 -0.35 -10.22 -1.40
C VAL A 11 1.08 -9.70 -1.48
N GLY A 12 1.73 -9.82 -2.63
CA GLY A 12 3.07 -9.27 -2.83
C GLY A 12 3.16 -7.77 -2.54
N LEU A 13 2.05 -7.03 -2.73
CA LEU A 13 2.01 -5.61 -2.38
C LEU A 13 2.26 -5.41 -0.89
N VAL A 14 1.61 -6.23 -0.07
CA VAL A 14 1.76 -6.14 1.38
C VAL A 14 3.19 -6.46 1.78
N ARG A 15 3.74 -7.55 1.24
CA ARG A 15 5.12 -7.95 1.55
C ARG A 15 6.13 -6.88 1.17
N ALA A 16 5.90 -6.19 0.08
CA ALA A 16 6.80 -5.12 -0.36
C ALA A 16 6.73 -3.89 0.56
N LEU A 17 5.60 -3.68 1.23
CA LEU A 17 5.41 -2.49 2.06
C LEU A 17 5.76 -2.70 3.54
N VAL A 18 5.68 -3.94 4.05
CA VAL A 18 5.98 -4.22 5.46
C VAL A 18 7.36 -3.72 5.90
N PRO A 19 8.44 -3.89 5.11
CA PRO A 19 9.77 -3.45 5.56
C PRO A 19 9.85 -1.97 5.94
N ARG A 20 8.95 -1.14 5.44
CA ARG A 20 8.91 0.29 5.77
C ARG A 20 8.65 0.56 7.25
N PHE A 21 8.04 -0.40 7.94
CA PHE A 21 7.58 -0.24 9.31
C PHE A 21 8.37 -1.06 10.31
N LEU A 22 9.29 -1.89 9.85
CA LEU A 22 10.04 -2.77 10.74
C LEU A 22 10.98 -1.96 11.63
N GLY A 23 11.23 -2.48 12.83
CA GLY A 23 12.11 -1.83 13.79
C GLY A 23 11.44 -0.72 14.57
N ARG A 24 10.12 -0.60 14.49
CA ARG A 24 9.38 0.48 15.18
C ARG A 24 8.47 -0.03 16.28
N GLY A 25 8.71 -1.23 16.77
CA GLY A 25 7.99 -1.78 17.91
C GLY A 25 6.80 -2.65 17.59
N ILE A 26 6.51 -2.86 16.31
CA ILE A 26 5.44 -3.76 15.87
C ILE A 26 6.06 -4.88 15.08
N GLU A 27 5.64 -6.11 15.38
CA GLU A 27 6.20 -7.29 14.74
C GLU A 27 5.72 -7.44 13.31
N TYR A 28 6.52 -8.18 12.51
CA TYR A 28 6.23 -8.44 11.11
C TYR A 28 4.82 -9.01 10.92
N ASP A 29 4.45 -10.02 11.72
CA ASP A 29 3.17 -10.70 11.54
C ASP A 29 1.98 -9.74 11.74
N ASP A 30 2.08 -8.84 12.70
CA ASP A 30 1.02 -7.85 12.93
C ASP A 30 0.93 -6.86 11.78
N LEU A 31 2.08 -6.41 11.28
CA LEU A 31 2.13 -5.51 10.13
C LEU A 31 1.58 -6.18 8.88
N PHE A 32 1.98 -7.43 8.67
CA PHE A 32 1.51 -8.18 7.51
C PHE A 32 0.00 -8.38 7.56
N GLN A 33 -0.52 -8.74 8.72
CA GLN A 33 -1.95 -8.93 8.89
C GLN A 33 -2.74 -7.64 8.64
N ALA A 34 -2.26 -6.52 9.20
CA ALA A 34 -2.90 -5.23 8.97
C ALA A 34 -2.87 -4.86 7.49
N GLY A 35 -1.74 -5.11 6.83
CA GLY A 35 -1.62 -4.86 5.40
C GLY A 35 -2.58 -5.70 4.58
N CYS A 36 -2.77 -6.95 4.97
CA CYS A 36 -3.73 -7.82 4.30
C CYS A 36 -5.16 -7.34 4.48
N GLU A 37 -5.49 -6.80 5.64
CA GLU A 37 -6.81 -6.18 5.85
C GLU A 37 -7.00 -4.99 4.91
N GLY A 38 -5.96 -4.17 4.75
CA GLY A 38 -6.00 -3.06 3.80
C GLY A 38 -6.17 -3.53 2.37
N LEU A 39 -5.47 -4.61 2.02
CA LEU A 39 -5.56 -5.19 0.68
C LEU A 39 -6.98 -5.69 0.40
N ILE A 40 -7.60 -6.36 1.37
CA ILE A 40 -8.97 -6.86 1.23
C ILE A 40 -9.95 -5.70 1.06
N LYS A 41 -9.80 -4.64 1.87
CA LYS A 41 -10.63 -3.45 1.75
C LYS A 41 -10.47 -2.80 0.38
N ALA A 42 -9.23 -2.69 -0.08
CA ALA A 42 -8.97 -2.12 -1.39
C ALA A 42 -9.61 -2.96 -2.50
N ALA A 43 -9.50 -4.28 -2.41
CA ALA A 43 -10.10 -5.17 -3.41
C ALA A 43 -11.62 -5.04 -3.43
N ALA A 44 -12.23 -4.85 -2.28
CA ALA A 44 -13.68 -4.72 -2.17
C ALA A 44 -14.21 -3.42 -2.76
N HIS A 45 -13.41 -2.37 -2.77
CA HIS A 45 -13.84 -1.03 -3.19
C HIS A 45 -13.21 -0.56 -4.50
N PHE A 46 -12.33 -1.36 -5.09
CA PHE A 46 -11.68 -0.98 -6.33
C PHE A 46 -12.66 -0.98 -7.49
N ASP A 47 -12.63 0.08 -8.26
CA ASP A 47 -13.45 0.22 -9.47
C ASP A 47 -12.52 0.23 -10.68
N PRO A 48 -12.44 -0.87 -11.45
CA PRO A 48 -11.56 -0.94 -12.60
C PRO A 48 -11.92 0.04 -13.72
N ASP A 49 -13.15 0.56 -13.71
CA ASP A 49 -13.59 1.50 -14.72
C ASP A 49 -13.06 2.92 -14.52
N ARG A 50 -12.39 3.17 -13.40
CA ARG A 50 -11.83 4.48 -13.14
C ARG A 50 -10.52 4.77 -13.87
N GLY A 51 -10.00 3.81 -14.59
CA GLY A 51 -8.85 4.04 -15.46
C GLY A 51 -7.48 3.93 -14.83
N TYR A 52 -7.37 3.50 -13.56
CA TYR A 52 -6.07 3.25 -12.96
C TYR A 52 -5.98 1.83 -12.41
N LYS A 53 -4.76 1.39 -12.18
CA LYS A 53 -4.50 0.02 -11.75
C LYS A 53 -4.82 -0.19 -10.28
N PHE A 54 -5.11 -1.44 -9.93
CA PHE A 54 -5.40 -1.80 -8.55
C PHE A 54 -4.28 -1.37 -7.60
N SER A 55 -3.02 -1.58 -7.96
CA SER A 55 -1.90 -1.23 -7.09
C SER A 55 -1.88 0.25 -6.74
N THR A 56 -2.25 1.12 -7.68
CA THR A 56 -2.33 2.57 -7.42
C THR A 56 -3.34 2.87 -6.33
N TYR A 57 -4.46 2.18 -6.36
CA TYR A 57 -5.50 2.35 -5.36
C TYR A 57 -5.15 1.67 -4.03
N ALA A 58 -4.57 0.47 -4.10
CA ALA A 58 -4.35 -0.38 -2.94
C ALA A 58 -3.23 0.12 -2.02
N VAL A 59 -2.13 0.65 -2.58
CA VAL A 59 -0.98 1.04 -1.77
C VAL A 59 -1.33 2.01 -0.64
N PRO A 60 -2.06 3.12 -0.89
CA PRO A 60 -2.44 4.01 0.21
C PRO A 60 -3.34 3.34 1.24
N VAL A 61 -4.23 2.45 0.81
CA VAL A 61 -5.14 1.75 1.72
C VAL A 61 -4.36 0.80 2.63
N ILE A 62 -3.42 0.05 2.05
CA ILE A 62 -2.57 -0.88 2.81
C ILE A 62 -1.72 -0.10 3.82
N LEU A 63 -1.07 0.98 3.38
CA LEU A 63 -0.25 1.80 4.26
C LEU A 63 -1.09 2.40 5.39
N GLY A 64 -2.30 2.81 5.09
CA GLY A 64 -3.21 3.34 6.10
C GLY A 64 -3.55 2.33 7.19
N GLU A 65 -3.78 1.08 6.82
CA GLU A 65 -4.07 0.03 7.80
C GLU A 65 -2.85 -0.30 8.66
N MET A 66 -1.67 -0.37 8.06
CA MET A 66 -0.46 -0.58 8.83
C MET A 66 -0.20 0.57 9.80
N ARG A 67 -0.42 1.80 9.35
CA ARG A 67 -0.24 2.99 10.17
C ARG A 67 -1.17 3.01 11.38
N ARG A 68 -2.37 2.44 11.24
CA ARG A 68 -3.31 2.38 12.35
C ARG A 68 -2.76 1.64 13.56
N LEU A 69 -1.93 0.61 13.36
CA LEU A 69 -1.30 -0.11 14.45
C LEU A 69 -0.44 0.82 15.31
N PHE A 70 0.25 1.75 14.70
CA PHE A 70 1.08 2.70 15.42
C PHE A 70 0.26 3.70 16.21
N ARG A 71 -0.86 4.14 15.65
CA ARG A 71 -1.75 5.07 16.36
C ARG A 71 -2.38 4.43 17.58
N GLU A 72 -2.83 3.19 17.43
CA GLU A 72 -3.45 2.44 18.52
C GLU A 72 -2.43 2.09 19.61
N GLY A 73 -1.16 1.91 19.20
CA GLY A 73 -0.08 1.64 20.14
C GLY A 73 0.56 2.88 20.74
N GLY A 74 0.05 4.08 20.42
CA GLY A 74 0.57 5.32 21.03
C GLY A 74 1.79 5.89 20.34
N THR A 75 2.19 5.41 19.19
CA THR A 75 3.37 5.89 18.48
C THR A 75 2.97 6.87 17.38
N VAL A 76 2.95 8.13 17.71
CA VAL A 76 2.38 9.17 16.83
C VAL A 76 3.37 9.68 15.78
N LYS A 77 4.67 9.64 16.05
CA LYS A 77 5.66 10.30 15.19
C LYS A 77 5.81 9.70 13.79
N VAL A 78 5.37 8.48 13.60
CA VAL A 78 5.54 7.78 12.33
C VAL A 78 4.48 8.18 11.30
N SER A 79 3.33 8.67 11.75
CA SER A 79 2.17 8.88 10.89
C SER A 79 2.39 9.93 9.81
N ARG A 80 3.17 10.98 10.10
CA ARG A 80 3.40 12.05 9.12
C ARG A 80 4.22 11.57 7.94
N GLY A 81 5.32 10.89 8.20
CA GLY A 81 6.17 10.36 7.12
C GLY A 81 5.44 9.34 6.27
N LEU A 82 4.59 8.52 6.88
CA LEU A 82 3.83 7.52 6.17
C LEU A 82 2.74 8.15 5.30
N LYS A 83 2.11 9.21 5.80
CA LYS A 83 1.14 9.95 5.00
C LYS A 83 1.80 10.56 3.77
N GLU A 84 2.99 11.14 3.95
CA GLU A 84 3.76 11.69 2.84
C GLU A 84 4.15 10.61 1.84
N LEU A 85 4.55 9.43 2.32
CA LEU A 85 4.89 8.31 1.45
C LEU A 85 3.69 7.85 0.66
N SER A 86 2.52 7.76 1.29
CA SER A 86 1.28 7.38 0.60
C SER A 86 0.95 8.35 -0.52
N ILE A 87 1.06 9.65 -0.24
CA ILE A 87 0.78 10.68 -1.24
C ILE A 87 1.79 10.60 -2.38
N LYS A 88 3.06 10.42 -2.06
CA LYS A 88 4.11 10.30 -3.08
C LYS A 88 3.90 9.06 -3.95
N ALA A 89 3.51 7.94 -3.35
CA ALA A 89 3.27 6.72 -4.09
C ALA A 89 2.13 6.88 -5.08
N VAL A 90 1.02 7.50 -4.65
CA VAL A 90 -0.11 7.75 -5.54
C VAL A 90 0.28 8.69 -6.68
N ARG A 91 0.94 9.79 -6.37
CA ARG A 91 1.34 10.77 -7.38
C ARG A 91 2.31 10.18 -8.39
N LEU A 92 3.28 9.42 -7.89
CA LEU A 92 4.27 8.79 -8.77
C LEU A 92 3.62 7.76 -9.67
N SER A 93 2.70 6.96 -9.12
CA SER A 93 1.97 5.97 -9.90
C SER A 93 1.16 6.62 -11.01
N GLU A 94 0.46 7.72 -10.70
CA GLU A 94 -0.33 8.45 -11.68
C GLU A 94 0.56 9.06 -12.76
N GLN A 95 1.70 9.61 -12.37
CA GLN A 95 2.64 10.21 -13.30
C GLN A 95 3.19 9.16 -14.26
N ILE A 96 3.62 8.02 -13.76
CA ILE A 96 4.15 6.94 -14.59
C ILE A 96 3.08 6.41 -15.53
N GLU A 97 1.87 6.26 -15.04
CA GLU A 97 0.77 5.79 -15.86
C GLU A 97 0.45 6.77 -16.99
N THR A 98 0.50 8.07 -16.69
CA THR A 98 0.30 9.10 -17.71
C THR A 98 1.38 9.06 -18.78
N GLU A 99 2.63 8.87 -18.37
CA GLU A 99 3.76 8.86 -19.30
C GLU A 99 3.87 7.56 -20.11
N THR A 100 3.55 6.43 -19.50
CA THR A 100 3.78 5.12 -20.13
C THR A 100 2.51 4.42 -20.55
N GLY A 101 1.35 4.89 -20.12
CA GLY A 101 0.07 4.23 -20.38
C GLY A 101 -0.18 3.02 -19.50
N LYS A 102 0.72 2.71 -18.60
CA LYS A 102 0.60 1.57 -17.68
C LYS A 102 0.98 1.98 -16.27
N ALA A 103 0.22 1.49 -15.31
CA ALA A 103 0.60 1.69 -13.92
C ALA A 103 1.86 0.89 -13.59
N PRO A 104 2.78 1.44 -12.79
CA PRO A 104 4.00 0.74 -12.42
C PRO A 104 3.71 -0.41 -11.46
N SER A 105 4.61 -1.40 -11.45
CA SER A 105 4.60 -2.43 -10.43
C SER A 105 5.01 -1.82 -9.08
N VAL A 106 4.72 -2.54 -8.00
CA VAL A 106 5.16 -2.10 -6.67
C VAL A 106 6.68 -2.01 -6.60
N SER A 107 7.38 -2.94 -7.25
CA SER A 107 8.84 -2.91 -7.29
C SER A 107 9.37 -1.63 -7.92
N VAL A 108 8.76 -1.20 -9.02
CA VAL A 108 9.15 0.04 -9.69
C VAL A 108 8.86 1.24 -8.80
N LEU A 109 7.69 1.27 -8.15
CA LEU A 109 7.34 2.35 -7.24
C LEU A 109 8.33 2.42 -6.07
N ALA A 110 8.63 1.28 -5.47
CA ALA A 110 9.56 1.24 -4.35
C ALA A 110 10.93 1.74 -4.76
N GLU A 111 11.43 1.30 -5.90
CA GLU A 111 12.72 1.73 -6.40
C GLU A 111 12.77 3.25 -6.61
N LYS A 112 11.75 3.82 -7.25
CA LYS A 112 11.71 5.24 -7.52
C LYS A 112 11.50 6.09 -6.27
N LEU A 113 10.85 5.54 -5.26
CA LEU A 113 10.67 6.22 -3.98
C LEU A 113 11.90 6.09 -3.07
N GLY A 114 12.88 5.28 -3.45
CA GLY A 114 14.09 5.08 -2.67
C GLY A 114 13.88 4.18 -1.47
N VAL A 115 13.01 3.22 -1.61
CA VAL A 115 12.65 2.35 -0.48
C VAL A 115 12.88 0.86 -0.83
#